data_c6b03e4bd28bfd5f58131943e51874ab
#
_entry.id   c6b03e4bd28bfd5f58131943e51874ab
#
_cell.length_a   1.000
_cell.length_b   1.000
_cell.length_c   1.000
_cell.angle_alpha   90.00
_cell.angle_beta   90.00
_cell.angle_gamma   90.00
#
_symmetry.space_group_name_H-M   'P 1'
#
loop_
_entity.id
_entity.type
_entity.pdbx_description
1 polymer ?
#
loop_
_entity_poly.entity_id
_entity_poly.type
_entity_poly.pdbx_seq_one_letter_code
_entity_poly.pdbx_strand_id
1 'polypeptide(L)'
;NYFDLGLYKAVELGWMVNELLPSLGINNFQAYGLEASSDYANRIKKVYFNNPKVQIDHIAIADKEAKIKLYHSPNLLGHSIYSTKNNVLQDNFEEVAAMRFSQWIKKNNIDLEFSFNIMKVNIEGAEWPLFQDLVKNDLVKHFDIFCGAGHDVEKIGELQSVIEEYYSLLKAHNIKIHRFTEWKPHLNKDIRRMIFQKYPSKKYSEIRQIPDIEETEVPQ
;
A
#
# COMPACT_ATOMS: atom_id res chain seq x y z
N ASN A 1 3.66 -2.48 -11.66
CA ASN A 1 3.02 -3.15 -10.53
C ASN A 1 2.43 -2.14 -9.54
N TYR A 2 1.31 -2.46 -8.96
CA TYR A 2 0.71 -1.73 -7.84
C TYR A 2 0.56 -2.66 -6.64
N PHE A 3 1.11 -2.28 -5.51
CA PHE A 3 1.04 -3.01 -4.24
C PHE A 3 0.19 -2.20 -3.25
N ASP A 4 -0.87 -2.80 -2.75
CA ASP A 4 -1.76 -2.20 -1.75
C ASP A 4 -1.67 -3.00 -0.45
N LEU A 5 -0.93 -2.46 0.51
CA LEU A 5 -0.72 -3.07 1.82
C LEU A 5 -1.69 -2.47 2.83
N GLY A 6 -2.58 -3.32 3.38
CA GLY A 6 -3.68 -2.92 4.25
C GLY A 6 -4.89 -2.39 3.47
N LEU A 7 -5.64 -3.31 2.88
CA LEU A 7 -6.72 -2.99 1.94
C LEU A 7 -7.96 -2.38 2.57
N TYR A 8 -8.34 -2.81 3.77
CA TYR A 8 -9.61 -2.46 4.40
C TYR A 8 -10.80 -2.68 3.43
N LYS A 9 -11.42 -1.63 2.90
CA LYS A 9 -12.49 -1.70 1.88
C LYS A 9 -11.98 -1.70 0.44
N ALA A 10 -10.67 -1.71 0.24
CA ALA A 10 -10.00 -1.68 -1.07
C ALA A 10 -10.42 -0.52 -1.99
N VAL A 11 -10.71 0.64 -1.40
CA VAL A 11 -11.10 1.84 -2.15
C VAL A 11 -9.95 2.28 -3.05
N GLU A 12 -8.73 2.29 -2.51
CA GLU A 12 -7.52 2.67 -3.21
C GLU A 12 -7.21 1.71 -4.35
N LEU A 13 -7.28 0.42 -4.07
CA LEU A 13 -7.11 -0.61 -5.09
C LEU A 13 -8.13 -0.45 -6.22
N GLY A 14 -9.40 -0.25 -5.86
CA GLY A 14 -10.49 -0.07 -6.83
C GLY A 14 -10.26 1.14 -7.72
N TRP A 15 -9.91 2.28 -7.14
CA TRP A 15 -9.60 3.49 -7.89
C TRP A 15 -8.38 3.32 -8.80
N MET A 16 -7.31 2.73 -8.31
CA MET A 16 -6.10 2.48 -9.10
C MET A 16 -6.41 1.60 -10.32
N VAL A 17 -7.06 0.46 -10.09
CA VAL A 17 -7.29 -0.58 -11.11
C VAL A 17 -8.38 -0.19 -12.12
N ASN A 18 -9.47 0.43 -11.65
CA ASN A 18 -10.64 0.68 -12.49
C ASN A 18 -10.66 2.08 -13.11
N GLU A 19 -9.95 3.04 -12.52
CA GLU A 19 -10.01 4.43 -12.94
C GLU A 19 -8.64 4.97 -13.38
N LEU A 20 -7.65 5.03 -12.47
CA LEU A 20 -6.39 5.73 -12.74
C LEU A 20 -5.60 5.06 -13.87
N LEU A 21 -5.22 3.79 -13.71
CA LEU A 21 -4.39 3.11 -14.70
C LEU A 21 -5.06 3.06 -16.09
N PRO A 22 -6.37 2.72 -16.20
CA PRO A 22 -7.07 2.79 -17.48
C PRO A 22 -7.10 4.21 -18.08
N SER A 23 -7.34 5.25 -17.25
CA SER A 23 -7.35 6.64 -17.74
C SER A 23 -6.02 7.12 -18.31
N LEU A 24 -4.93 6.48 -17.88
CA LEU A 24 -3.58 6.71 -18.39
C LEU A 24 -3.22 5.83 -19.60
N GLY A 25 -4.17 5.01 -20.07
CA GLY A 25 -3.92 4.03 -21.13
C GLY A 25 -3.01 2.87 -20.71
N ILE A 26 -2.78 2.69 -19.41
CA ILE A 26 -1.94 1.63 -18.87
C ILE A 26 -2.79 0.37 -18.71
N ASN A 27 -2.69 -0.53 -19.67
CA ASN A 27 -3.44 -1.79 -19.68
C ASN A 27 -2.59 -3.00 -19.25
N ASN A 28 -1.26 -2.87 -19.31
CA ASN A 28 -0.34 -3.91 -18.86
C ASN A 28 0.12 -3.61 -17.44
N PHE A 29 -0.66 -4.08 -16.45
CA PHE A 29 -0.33 -3.96 -15.03
C PHE A 29 -0.75 -5.19 -14.25
N GLN A 30 -0.12 -5.38 -13.10
CA GLN A 30 -0.54 -6.30 -12.05
C GLN A 30 -0.75 -5.51 -10.76
N ALA A 31 -1.82 -5.81 -10.04
CA ALA A 31 -2.13 -5.22 -8.76
C ALA A 31 -2.19 -6.32 -7.68
N TYR A 32 -1.52 -6.07 -6.58
CA TYR A 32 -1.37 -7.00 -5.47
C TYR A 32 -1.91 -6.36 -4.20
N GLY A 33 -2.92 -6.98 -3.62
CA GLY A 33 -3.50 -6.52 -2.36
C GLY A 33 -3.17 -7.48 -1.23
N LEU A 34 -2.58 -6.98 -0.15
CA LEU A 34 -2.26 -7.73 1.05
C LEU A 34 -3.12 -7.22 2.20
N GLU A 35 -3.93 -8.12 2.77
CA GLU A 35 -4.85 -7.79 3.86
C GLU A 35 -4.73 -8.81 4.98
N ALA A 36 -4.53 -8.30 6.19
CA ALA A 36 -4.36 -9.14 7.38
C ALA A 36 -5.70 -9.66 7.93
N SER A 37 -6.78 -8.86 7.85
CA SER A 37 -8.10 -9.29 8.32
C SER A 37 -8.72 -10.31 7.36
N SER A 38 -9.12 -11.46 7.93
CA SER A 38 -9.75 -12.55 7.18
C SER A 38 -11.07 -12.10 6.54
N ASP A 39 -11.87 -11.30 7.26
CA ASP A 39 -13.16 -10.80 6.77
C ASP A 39 -12.97 -9.88 5.54
N TYR A 40 -12.09 -8.89 5.65
CA TYR A 40 -11.82 -7.98 4.52
C TYR A 40 -11.18 -8.72 3.36
N ALA A 41 -10.14 -9.52 3.60
CA ALA A 41 -9.47 -10.28 2.53
C ALA A 41 -10.46 -11.16 1.75
N ASN A 42 -11.35 -11.88 2.46
CA ASN A 42 -12.33 -12.76 1.81
C ASN A 42 -13.39 -11.99 1.01
N ARG A 43 -13.84 -10.83 1.51
CA ARG A 43 -14.78 -9.98 0.77
C ARG A 43 -14.15 -9.43 -0.50
N ILE A 44 -12.91 -8.93 -0.42
CA ILE A 44 -12.20 -8.34 -1.55
C ILE A 44 -11.84 -9.41 -2.59
N LYS A 45 -11.41 -10.60 -2.16
CA LYS A 45 -11.19 -11.75 -3.07
C LYS A 45 -12.41 -12.06 -3.92
N LYS A 46 -13.61 -12.01 -3.34
CA LYS A 46 -14.86 -12.25 -4.09
C LYS A 46 -15.09 -11.18 -5.15
N VAL A 47 -14.80 -9.91 -4.84
CA VAL A 47 -14.96 -8.79 -5.79
C VAL A 47 -14.03 -8.94 -6.98
N TYR A 48 -12.78 -9.33 -6.75
CA TYR A 48 -11.77 -9.44 -7.80
C TYR A 48 -11.55 -10.84 -8.36
N PHE A 49 -12.40 -11.81 -8.00
CA PHE A 49 -12.25 -13.23 -8.36
C PHE A 49 -12.00 -13.47 -9.86
N ASN A 50 -12.70 -12.74 -10.72
CA ASN A 50 -12.58 -12.86 -12.18
C ASN A 50 -11.61 -11.86 -12.82
N ASN A 51 -10.85 -11.09 -12.02
CA ASN A 51 -9.91 -10.13 -12.57
C ASN A 51 -8.48 -10.69 -12.52
N PRO A 52 -7.92 -11.20 -13.63
CA PRO A 52 -6.60 -11.82 -13.66
C PRO A 52 -5.46 -10.83 -13.38
N LYS A 53 -5.74 -9.53 -13.38
CA LYS A 53 -4.77 -8.48 -13.09
C LYS A 53 -4.68 -8.15 -11.60
N VAL A 54 -5.54 -8.76 -10.76
CA VAL A 54 -5.60 -8.46 -9.33
C VAL A 54 -5.42 -9.75 -8.53
N GLN A 55 -4.39 -9.79 -7.70
CA GLN A 55 -4.18 -10.84 -6.72
C GLN A 55 -4.41 -10.29 -5.32
N ILE A 56 -5.20 -11.00 -4.52
CA ILE A 56 -5.47 -10.64 -3.13
C ILE A 56 -4.97 -11.75 -2.21
N ASP A 57 -4.08 -11.43 -1.28
CA ASP A 57 -3.57 -12.36 -0.31
C ASP A 57 -4.03 -12.00 1.10
N HIS A 58 -4.53 -13.02 1.83
CA HIS A 58 -4.83 -12.91 3.25
C HIS A 58 -3.55 -13.16 4.03
N ILE A 59 -2.83 -12.09 4.35
CA ILE A 59 -1.54 -12.14 5.00
C ILE A 59 -1.20 -10.80 5.66
N ALA A 60 -0.56 -10.84 6.81
CA ALA A 60 0.05 -9.69 7.45
C ALA A 60 1.52 -9.52 7.01
N ILE A 61 1.97 -8.28 6.93
CA ILE A 61 3.40 -7.99 6.80
C ILE A 61 4.00 -7.88 8.19
N ALA A 62 5.11 -8.59 8.41
CA ALA A 62 5.83 -8.62 9.68
C ALA A 62 7.33 -8.83 9.47
N ASP A 63 8.09 -8.87 10.56
CA ASP A 63 9.55 -9.08 10.56
C ASP A 63 9.98 -10.53 10.33
N LYS A 64 9.04 -11.48 10.34
CA LYS A 64 9.30 -12.92 10.17
C LYS A 64 8.09 -13.68 9.64
N GLU A 65 8.34 -14.87 9.13
CA GLU A 65 7.28 -15.82 8.79
C GLU A 65 6.79 -16.51 10.05
N ALA A 66 5.52 -16.29 10.40
CA ALA A 66 4.88 -16.81 11.61
C ALA A 66 3.36 -16.77 11.50
N LYS A 67 2.66 -17.40 12.44
CA LYS A 67 1.30 -17.03 12.81
C LYS A 67 1.38 -15.97 13.92
N ILE A 68 0.69 -14.87 13.74
CA ILE A 68 0.66 -13.76 14.68
C ILE A 68 -0.78 -13.35 14.99
N LYS A 69 -0.97 -12.60 16.06
CA LYS A 69 -2.27 -12.03 16.41
C LYS A 69 -2.48 -10.72 15.64
N LEU A 70 -3.64 -10.59 15.02
CA LEU A 70 -4.16 -9.33 14.52
C LEU A 70 -5.23 -8.85 15.49
N TYR A 71 -4.95 -7.77 16.21
CA TYR A 71 -5.85 -7.18 17.19
C TYR A 71 -6.89 -6.31 16.51
N HIS A 72 -8.17 -6.51 16.85
CA HIS A 72 -9.26 -5.79 16.22
C HIS A 72 -9.53 -4.45 16.89
N SER A 73 -9.83 -3.46 16.07
CA SER A 73 -10.35 -2.18 16.52
C SER A 73 -11.88 -2.24 16.63
N PRO A 74 -12.50 -1.68 17.69
CA PRO A 74 -13.95 -1.64 17.84
C PRO A 74 -14.68 -0.98 16.67
N ASN A 75 -14.03 -0.02 16.04
CA ASN A 75 -14.60 0.75 14.92
C ASN A 75 -14.33 0.12 13.56
N LEU A 76 -13.83 -1.12 13.52
CA LEU A 76 -13.45 -1.84 12.30
C LEU A 76 -12.36 -1.15 11.46
N LEU A 77 -11.79 -0.05 11.94
CA LEU A 77 -10.71 0.70 11.34
C LEU A 77 -9.44 0.55 12.16
N GLY A 78 -8.32 0.27 11.51
CA GLY A 78 -7.03 0.29 12.18
C GLY A 78 -6.74 -0.96 13.02
N HIS A 79 -7.11 -2.15 12.52
CA HIS A 79 -6.60 -3.42 13.07
C HIS A 79 -5.08 -3.43 13.01
N SER A 80 -4.43 -3.97 14.04
CA SER A 80 -2.97 -3.95 14.13
C SER A 80 -2.41 -5.27 14.63
N ILE A 81 -1.18 -5.57 14.21
CA ILE A 81 -0.40 -6.68 14.75
C ILE A 81 0.17 -6.35 16.15
N TYR A 82 0.03 -5.11 16.60
CA TYR A 82 0.52 -4.63 17.89
C TYR A 82 -0.60 -4.43 18.89
N SER A 83 -0.50 -5.08 20.05
CA SER A 83 -1.49 -5.00 21.13
C SER A 83 -1.53 -3.65 21.84
N THR A 84 -0.47 -2.87 21.73
CA THR A 84 -0.33 -1.55 22.37
C THR A 84 -0.79 -0.39 21.50
N LYS A 85 -1.35 -0.65 20.33
CA LYS A 85 -1.97 0.39 19.52
C LYS A 85 -3.19 0.99 20.21
N ASN A 86 -3.30 2.32 20.22
CA ASN A 86 -4.26 3.06 21.03
C ASN A 86 -5.73 2.71 20.81
N ASN A 87 -6.09 2.12 19.67
CA ASN A 87 -7.48 1.85 19.29
C ASN A 87 -7.80 0.37 19.06
N VAL A 88 -7.01 -0.56 19.60
CA VAL A 88 -7.27 -2.00 19.49
C VAL A 88 -7.73 -2.58 20.83
N LEU A 89 -8.47 -3.68 20.76
CA LEU A 89 -8.88 -4.47 21.92
C LEU A 89 -7.92 -5.64 22.11
N GLN A 90 -7.24 -5.71 23.26
CA GLN A 90 -6.20 -6.73 23.51
C GLN A 90 -6.78 -8.17 23.55
N ASP A 91 -8.05 -8.30 23.98
CA ASP A 91 -8.73 -9.60 24.09
C ASP A 91 -9.51 -9.99 22.82
N ASN A 92 -9.54 -9.12 21.80
CA ASN A 92 -10.23 -9.36 20.54
C ASN A 92 -9.24 -9.41 19.39
N PHE A 93 -8.88 -10.61 18.96
CA PHE A 93 -7.89 -10.83 17.90
C PHE A 93 -8.26 -12.07 17.07
N GLU A 94 -7.70 -12.13 15.87
CA GLU A 94 -7.61 -13.35 15.07
C GLU A 94 -6.14 -13.75 14.85
N GLU A 95 -5.90 -15.04 14.62
CA GLU A 95 -4.57 -15.51 14.19
C GLU A 95 -4.44 -15.43 12.69
N VAL A 96 -3.39 -14.76 12.21
CA VAL A 96 -3.13 -14.58 10.80
C VAL A 96 -1.73 -15.06 10.42
N ALA A 97 -1.57 -15.55 9.21
CA ALA A 97 -0.25 -15.79 8.65
C ALA A 97 0.45 -14.46 8.40
N ALA A 98 1.74 -14.41 8.72
CA ALA A 98 2.56 -13.23 8.50
C ALA A 98 3.89 -13.61 7.85
N MET A 99 4.47 -12.70 7.07
CA MET A 99 5.82 -12.83 6.54
C MET A 99 6.42 -11.48 6.18
N ARG A 100 7.73 -11.49 5.90
CA ARG A 100 8.39 -10.33 5.31
C ARG A 100 7.88 -10.08 3.90
N PHE A 101 7.83 -8.82 3.52
CA PHE A 101 7.41 -8.45 2.17
C PHE A 101 8.39 -8.99 1.10
N SER A 102 9.70 -8.96 1.38
CA SER A 102 10.73 -9.54 0.50
C SER A 102 10.53 -11.03 0.25
N GLN A 103 10.13 -11.79 1.27
CA GLN A 103 9.81 -13.21 1.14
C GLN A 103 8.55 -13.42 0.31
N TRP A 104 7.54 -12.56 0.51
CA TRP A 104 6.30 -12.60 -0.26
C TRP A 104 6.56 -12.32 -1.76
N ILE A 105 7.36 -11.27 -2.09
CA ILE A 105 7.79 -10.97 -3.47
C ILE A 105 8.46 -12.19 -4.10
N LYS A 106 9.42 -12.81 -3.40
CA LYS A 106 10.14 -13.99 -3.88
C LYS A 106 9.21 -15.18 -4.09
N LYS A 107 8.31 -15.46 -3.15
CA LYS A 107 7.35 -16.56 -3.20
C LYS A 107 6.40 -16.46 -4.39
N ASN A 108 6.02 -15.24 -4.76
CA ASN A 108 5.12 -14.97 -5.89
C ASN A 108 5.87 -14.73 -7.21
N ASN A 109 7.20 -14.86 -7.25
CA ASN A 109 8.05 -14.64 -8.43
C ASN A 109 7.80 -13.28 -9.09
N ILE A 110 7.63 -12.21 -8.30
CA ILE A 110 7.33 -10.88 -8.81
C ILE A 110 8.62 -10.19 -9.22
N ASP A 111 8.68 -9.79 -10.49
CA ASP A 111 9.77 -8.98 -11.02
C ASP A 111 9.52 -7.50 -10.74
N LEU A 112 10.42 -6.89 -9.99
CA LEU A 112 10.40 -5.47 -9.67
C LEU A 112 11.33 -4.66 -10.57
N GLU A 113 12.32 -5.29 -11.23
CA GLU A 113 13.42 -4.59 -11.89
C GLU A 113 12.96 -3.89 -13.16
N PHE A 114 12.14 -4.56 -13.98
CA PHE A 114 11.69 -4.04 -15.28
C PHE A 114 10.29 -3.44 -15.24
N SER A 115 9.82 -3.06 -14.06
CA SER A 115 8.48 -2.55 -13.84
C SER A 115 8.51 -1.17 -13.19
N PHE A 116 7.47 -0.38 -13.44
CA PHE A 116 7.14 0.77 -12.60
C PHE A 116 6.36 0.26 -11.39
N ASN A 117 6.86 0.52 -10.18
CA ASN A 117 6.32 -0.05 -8.96
C ASN A 117 5.79 1.04 -8.03
N ILE A 118 4.51 0.96 -7.72
CA ILE A 118 3.84 1.83 -6.76
C ILE A 118 3.47 0.99 -5.54
N MET A 119 3.81 1.45 -4.35
CA MET A 119 3.40 0.82 -3.10
C MET A 119 2.53 1.77 -2.28
N LYS A 120 1.31 1.35 -1.97
CA LYS A 120 0.49 1.98 -0.94
C LYS A 120 0.68 1.22 0.36
N VAL A 121 0.93 1.96 1.44
CA VAL A 121 1.16 1.44 2.78
C VAL A 121 0.18 2.06 3.75
N ASN A 122 -0.64 1.21 4.39
CA ASN A 122 -1.52 1.58 5.49
C ASN A 122 -1.76 0.33 6.35
N ILE A 123 -0.74 -0.10 7.08
CA ILE A 123 -0.68 -1.38 7.79
C ILE A 123 -0.56 -1.22 9.31
N GLU A 124 -0.95 -0.05 9.77
CA GLU A 124 -1.31 0.23 11.16
C GLU A 124 -0.19 -0.11 12.17
N GLY A 125 1.04 0.33 11.85
CA GLY A 125 2.26 0.16 12.65
C GLY A 125 3.27 -0.84 12.07
N ALA A 126 2.85 -1.72 11.16
CA ALA A 126 3.76 -2.65 10.50
C ALA A 126 4.65 -1.99 9.41
N GLU A 127 4.56 -0.67 9.27
CA GLU A 127 5.45 0.15 8.42
C GLU A 127 6.91 -0.01 8.84
N TRP A 128 7.18 -0.08 10.15
CA TRP A 128 8.53 -0.25 10.65
C TRP A 128 9.21 -1.53 10.14
N PRO A 129 8.70 -2.75 10.40
CA PRO A 129 9.30 -3.96 9.87
C PRO A 129 9.27 -4.03 8.34
N LEU A 130 8.29 -3.40 7.66
CA LEU A 130 8.26 -3.33 6.20
C LEU A 130 9.46 -2.57 5.66
N PHE A 131 9.70 -1.33 6.11
CA PHE A 131 10.79 -0.52 5.56
C PHE A 131 12.17 -1.04 5.96
N GLN A 132 12.31 -1.65 7.14
CA GLN A 132 13.54 -2.39 7.49
C GLN A 132 13.81 -3.54 6.51
N ASP A 133 12.78 -4.31 6.17
CA ASP A 133 12.89 -5.42 5.22
C ASP A 133 13.25 -4.94 3.81
N LEU A 134 12.60 -3.88 3.33
CA LEU A 134 12.89 -3.27 2.02
C LEU A 134 14.33 -2.76 1.93
N VAL A 135 14.81 -2.09 2.96
CA VAL A 135 16.20 -1.57 3.01
C VAL A 135 17.20 -2.72 3.08
N LYS A 136 16.98 -3.66 3.99
CA LYS A 136 17.90 -4.80 4.20
C LYS A 136 18.08 -5.66 2.95
N ASN A 137 17.04 -5.78 2.12
CA ASN A 137 17.04 -6.59 0.91
C ASN A 137 17.26 -5.76 -0.37
N ASP A 138 17.66 -4.48 -0.24
CA ASP A 138 17.94 -3.56 -1.35
C ASP A 138 16.75 -3.40 -2.32
N LEU A 139 15.52 -3.51 -1.79
CA LEU A 139 14.29 -3.42 -2.58
C LEU A 139 13.78 -2.00 -2.75
N VAL A 140 14.15 -1.06 -1.89
CA VAL A 140 13.69 0.34 -1.95
C VAL A 140 13.90 0.96 -3.33
N LYS A 141 15.04 0.69 -3.95
CA LYS A 141 15.42 1.23 -5.27
C LYS A 141 14.52 0.81 -6.42
N HIS A 142 13.73 -0.25 -6.23
CA HIS A 142 12.81 -0.76 -7.23
C HIS A 142 11.42 -0.12 -7.13
N PHE A 143 11.15 0.65 -6.09
CA PHE A 143 9.88 1.35 -5.93
C PHE A 143 9.99 2.81 -6.37
N ASP A 144 9.10 3.22 -7.25
CA ASP A 144 9.05 4.56 -7.82
C ASP A 144 8.23 5.51 -6.97
N ILE A 145 7.17 4.99 -6.33
CA ILE A 145 6.26 5.76 -5.50
C ILE A 145 5.88 4.97 -4.26
N PHE A 146 6.02 5.59 -3.09
CA PHE A 146 5.38 5.17 -1.86
C PHE A 146 4.26 6.15 -1.52
N CYS A 147 3.09 5.62 -1.16
CA CYS A 147 1.96 6.43 -0.75
C CYS A 147 1.20 5.76 0.42
N GLY A 148 0.35 6.52 1.12
CA GLY A 148 -0.44 6.00 2.23
C GLY A 148 -0.20 6.69 3.56
N ALA A 149 -0.27 5.94 4.67
CA ALA A 149 -0.03 6.41 6.02
C ALA A 149 1.32 5.89 6.52
N GLY A 150 2.30 6.77 6.65
CA GLY A 150 3.63 6.40 7.15
C GLY A 150 3.89 6.77 8.61
N HIS A 151 2.88 7.26 9.32
CA HIS A 151 3.02 7.78 10.69
C HIS A 151 2.31 6.92 11.75
N ASP A 152 1.74 5.77 11.36
CA ASP A 152 1.00 4.92 12.30
C ASP A 152 1.90 4.24 13.32
N VAL A 153 3.19 4.16 13.07
CA VAL A 153 4.22 3.75 14.05
C VAL A 153 4.19 4.58 15.33
N GLU A 154 3.80 5.87 15.24
CA GLU A 154 3.71 6.78 16.40
C GLU A 154 2.56 6.39 17.35
N LYS A 155 1.57 5.65 16.87
CA LYS A 155 0.40 5.21 17.64
C LYS A 155 0.63 3.90 18.40
N ILE A 156 1.83 3.31 18.29
CA ILE A 156 2.17 2.00 18.81
C ILE A 156 3.10 2.15 20.02
N GLY A 157 2.63 1.75 21.19
CA GLY A 157 3.44 1.83 22.42
C GLY A 157 4.75 1.06 22.35
N GLU A 158 4.73 -0.13 21.77
CA GLU A 158 5.91 -1.00 21.57
C GLU A 158 6.96 -0.39 20.64
N LEU A 159 6.57 0.54 19.76
CA LEU A 159 7.46 1.16 18.78
C LEU A 159 7.99 2.54 19.20
N GLN A 160 7.61 3.05 20.38
CA GLN A 160 8.04 4.38 20.81
C GLN A 160 9.58 4.52 20.86
N SER A 161 10.29 3.47 21.24
CA SER A 161 11.75 3.50 21.29
C SER A 161 12.45 3.51 19.93
N VAL A 162 11.75 3.20 18.85
CA VAL A 162 12.32 3.09 17.48
C VAL A 162 11.79 4.17 16.52
N ILE A 163 10.99 5.11 16.99
CA ILE A 163 10.42 6.17 16.13
C ILE A 163 11.50 7.00 15.44
N GLU A 164 12.52 7.42 16.20
CA GLU A 164 13.63 8.22 15.63
C GLU A 164 14.43 7.41 14.61
N GLU A 165 14.65 6.13 14.88
CA GLU A 165 15.32 5.22 13.96
C GLU A 165 14.51 5.02 12.69
N TYR A 166 13.18 4.87 12.80
CA TYR A 166 12.27 4.77 11.67
C TYR A 166 12.38 5.97 10.74
N TYR A 167 12.25 7.19 11.27
CA TYR A 167 12.36 8.40 10.44
C TYR A 167 13.77 8.62 9.88
N SER A 168 14.80 8.25 10.63
CA SER A 168 16.19 8.28 10.17
C SER A 168 16.40 7.33 9.01
N LEU A 169 15.83 6.11 9.07
CA LEU A 169 15.87 5.12 7.99
C LEU A 169 15.17 5.66 6.73
N LEU A 170 13.96 6.21 6.85
CA LEU A 170 13.25 6.79 5.70
C LEU A 170 14.07 7.90 5.04
N LYS A 171 14.65 8.79 5.86
CA LYS A 171 15.48 9.90 5.39
C LYS A 171 16.77 9.42 4.70
N ALA A 172 17.48 8.47 5.32
CA ALA A 172 18.75 7.93 4.79
C ALA A 172 18.58 7.27 3.42
N HIS A 173 17.41 6.66 3.18
CA HIS A 173 17.09 5.98 1.92
C HIS A 173 16.21 6.81 0.99
N ASN A 174 16.02 8.11 1.29
CA ASN A 174 15.19 9.05 0.51
C ASN A 174 13.77 8.52 0.25
N ILE A 175 13.19 7.81 1.21
CA ILE A 175 11.83 7.26 1.13
C ILE A 175 10.85 8.38 1.48
N LYS A 176 10.05 8.79 0.50
CA LYS A 176 8.99 9.78 0.67
C LYS A 176 7.64 9.11 0.52
N ILE A 177 6.85 9.09 1.61
CA ILE A 177 5.51 8.55 1.59
C ILE A 177 4.52 9.67 1.31
N HIS A 178 3.87 9.62 0.15
CA HIS A 178 2.85 10.58 -0.26
C HIS A 178 1.53 10.24 0.43
N ARG A 179 0.91 11.21 1.11
CA ARG A 179 -0.34 10.97 1.85
C ARG A 179 -1.52 10.73 0.92
N PHE A 180 -2.33 9.73 1.23
CA PHE A 180 -3.59 9.46 0.52
C PHE A 180 -4.73 10.41 0.92
N THR A 181 -4.66 11.06 2.08
CA THR A 181 -5.68 12.01 2.52
C THR A 181 -5.90 13.18 1.54
N GLU A 182 -5.01 13.28 0.59
CA GLU A 182 -5.11 14.19 -0.54
C GLU A 182 -5.69 13.48 -1.77
N TRP A 183 -6.78 12.70 -1.60
CA TRP A 183 -7.61 12.10 -2.66
C TRP A 183 -8.13 13.14 -3.67
N LYS A 184 -7.66 14.33 -3.53
CA LYS A 184 -7.89 15.43 -4.43
C LYS A 184 -7.05 15.28 -5.69
N PRO A 185 -7.45 15.94 -6.77
CA PRO A 185 -6.80 15.91 -8.11
C PRO A 185 -5.27 16.05 -8.12
N HIS A 186 -4.68 16.57 -7.05
CA HIS A 186 -3.24 16.82 -6.95
C HIS A 186 -2.38 15.55 -6.88
N LEU A 187 -2.80 14.51 -6.14
CA LEU A 187 -2.06 13.24 -6.12
C LEU A 187 -2.13 12.56 -7.50
N ASN A 188 -3.26 12.68 -8.17
CA ASN A 188 -3.44 12.26 -9.54
C ASN A 188 -2.42 12.91 -10.48
N LYS A 189 -2.20 14.23 -10.35
CA LYS A 189 -1.22 14.97 -11.16
C LYS A 189 0.21 14.51 -10.87
N ASP A 190 0.57 14.28 -9.62
CA ASP A 190 1.91 13.85 -9.23
C ASP A 190 2.19 12.40 -9.65
N ILE A 191 1.30 11.47 -9.39
CA ILE A 191 1.44 10.08 -9.84
C ILE A 191 1.50 10.04 -11.37
N ARG A 192 0.61 10.74 -12.08
CA ARG A 192 0.65 10.86 -13.53
C ARG A 192 1.99 11.39 -14.02
N ARG A 193 2.46 12.50 -13.44
CA ARG A 193 3.74 13.12 -13.82
C ARG A 193 4.92 12.15 -13.62
N MET A 194 4.98 11.46 -12.49
CA MET A 194 6.03 10.50 -12.18
C MET A 194 6.02 9.31 -13.14
N ILE A 195 4.84 8.74 -13.44
CA ILE A 195 4.70 7.68 -14.44
C ILE A 195 5.22 8.16 -15.79
N PHE A 196 4.86 9.36 -16.22
CA PHE A 196 5.30 9.88 -17.51
C PHE A 196 6.79 10.24 -17.56
N GLN A 197 7.37 10.69 -16.46
CA GLN A 197 8.81 10.97 -16.41
C GLN A 197 9.64 9.69 -16.57
N LYS A 198 9.21 8.59 -16.01
CA LYS A 198 9.91 7.30 -16.10
C LYS A 198 9.62 6.57 -17.42
N TYR A 199 8.42 6.71 -17.98
CA TYR A 199 8.00 6.06 -19.22
C TYR A 199 7.49 7.10 -20.23
N PRO A 200 8.37 7.95 -20.79
CA PRO A 200 7.98 8.93 -21.80
C PRO A 200 7.58 8.20 -23.09
N SER A 201 6.34 7.70 -23.13
CA SER A 201 5.81 7.11 -24.35
C SER A 201 5.47 8.22 -25.36
N LYS A 202 5.57 7.91 -26.66
CA LYS A 202 5.17 8.84 -27.74
C LYS A 202 3.70 9.29 -27.68
N LYS A 203 2.88 8.64 -26.85
CA LYS A 203 1.46 8.96 -26.61
C LYS A 203 1.22 10.09 -25.61
N TYR A 204 2.25 10.68 -25.01
CA TYR A 204 2.08 11.81 -24.08
C TYR A 204 1.33 12.99 -24.71
N SER A 205 1.50 13.23 -26.01
CA SER A 205 0.77 14.28 -26.74
C SER A 205 -0.73 13.99 -26.90
N GLU A 206 -1.12 12.72 -26.96
CA GLU A 206 -2.52 12.30 -27.07
C GLU A 206 -3.25 12.37 -25.71
N ILE A 207 -2.54 12.12 -24.62
CA ILE A 207 -3.11 12.13 -23.26
C ILE A 207 -3.25 13.57 -22.72
N ARG A 208 -2.56 14.56 -23.27
CA ARG A 208 -2.76 15.99 -22.98
C ARG A 208 -4.19 16.48 -23.26
N GLN A 209 -4.98 15.73 -24.00
CA GLN A 209 -6.35 16.06 -24.34
C GLN A 209 -7.38 15.50 -23.35
N ILE A 210 -6.97 14.75 -22.31
CA ILE A 210 -7.89 14.43 -21.23
C ILE A 210 -8.10 15.72 -20.44
N PRO A 211 -9.30 16.34 -20.46
CA PRO A 211 -9.55 17.56 -19.72
C PRO A 211 -9.17 17.36 -18.25
N ASP A 212 -8.53 18.36 -17.65
CA ASP A 212 -8.50 18.45 -16.20
C ASP A 212 -9.95 18.30 -15.74
N ILE A 213 -10.25 17.31 -14.92
CA ILE A 213 -11.58 17.14 -14.35
C ILE A 213 -11.81 18.42 -13.55
N GLU A 214 -12.62 19.33 -14.12
CA GLU A 214 -13.06 20.53 -13.43
C GLU A 214 -13.68 20.12 -12.11
N GLU A 215 -13.30 20.82 -11.05
CA GLU A 215 -13.86 20.64 -9.71
C GLU A 215 -15.38 20.78 -9.79
N THR A 216 -16.08 19.67 -9.89
CA THR A 216 -17.52 19.69 -9.59
C THR A 216 -17.62 19.87 -8.09
N GLU A 217 -18.07 21.05 -7.67
CA GLU A 217 -18.40 21.39 -6.29
C GLU A 217 -19.24 20.25 -5.69
N VAL A 218 -18.74 19.67 -4.61
CA VAL A 218 -19.52 18.73 -3.81
C VAL A 218 -20.66 19.54 -3.18
N PRO A 219 -21.94 19.21 -3.39
CA PRO A 219 -23.03 19.86 -2.67
C PRO A 219 -22.82 19.67 -1.16
N GLN A 220 -23.01 20.75 -0.41
CA GLN A 220 -22.94 20.80 1.06
C GLN A 220 -23.97 19.89 1.73
#